data_8bff93ed3da0c9daffb21e981c4bbea0
#
_entry.id   8bff93ed3da0c9daffb21e981c4bbea0
#
_cell.length_a   1.000
_cell.length_b   1.000
_cell.length_c   1.000
_cell.angle_alpha   90.00
_cell.angle_beta   90.00
_cell.angle_gamma   90.00
#
_symmetry.space_group_name_H-M   'P 1'
#
loop_
_entity.id
_entity.type
_entity.pdbx_description
1 polymer ?
#
loop_
_entity_poly.entity_id
_entity_poly.type
_entity_poly.pdbx_seq_one_letter_code
_entity_poly.pdbx_strand_id
1 'polypeptide(L)'
;MNDRELLVLAAKACGIEIATWSNCQAGGFQTHEGARGKFWNPLDDDGDAMRIAVKLHMSVDMFVGGCEAGYDDMNGGQGYLTQDDGPSGDMSDYEVVRRAIVRAAAEMGRSMK
;
A
#
# COMPACT_ATOMS: atom_id res chain seq x y z
N MET A 1 -8.43 6.87 -8.40
CA MET A 1 -7.39 7.32 -7.46
C MET A 1 -6.03 6.98 -8.06
N ASN A 2 -5.13 7.96 -8.16
CA ASN A 2 -3.80 7.73 -8.73
C ASN A 2 -2.85 7.15 -7.69
N ASP A 3 -1.67 6.72 -8.12
CA ASP A 3 -0.70 6.07 -7.25
C ASP A 3 -0.23 6.98 -6.11
N ARG A 4 -0.05 8.27 -6.40
CA ARG A 4 0.35 9.24 -5.37
C ARG A 4 -0.71 9.33 -4.26
N GLU A 5 -1.97 9.41 -4.62
CA GLU A 5 -3.07 9.47 -3.64
C GLU A 5 -3.16 8.20 -2.82
N LEU A 6 -2.98 7.04 -3.46
CA LEU A 6 -2.96 5.76 -2.75
C LEU A 6 -1.83 5.74 -1.71
N LEU A 7 -0.64 6.20 -2.10
CA LEU A 7 0.51 6.21 -1.20
C LEU A 7 0.33 7.18 -0.03
N VAL A 8 -0.27 8.35 -0.28
CA VAL A 8 -0.57 9.31 0.78
C VAL A 8 -1.52 8.71 1.81
N LEU A 9 -2.58 8.08 1.34
CA LEU A 9 -3.57 7.47 2.24
C LEU A 9 -3.00 6.25 2.98
N ALA A 10 -2.20 5.44 2.30
CA ALA A 10 -1.55 4.30 2.93
C ALA A 10 -0.57 4.77 4.02
N ALA A 11 0.20 5.82 3.76
CA ALA A 11 1.10 6.41 4.76
C ALA A 11 0.32 6.91 5.97
N LYS A 12 -0.83 7.54 5.74
CA LYS A 12 -1.70 8.01 6.82
C LYS A 12 -2.13 6.85 7.71
N ALA A 13 -2.56 5.75 7.12
CA ALA A 13 -2.98 4.55 7.87
C ALA A 13 -1.83 3.99 8.72
N CYS A 14 -0.60 4.07 8.22
CA CYS A 14 0.58 3.53 8.90
C CYS A 14 1.21 4.50 9.89
N GLY A 15 0.76 5.76 9.94
CA GLY A 15 1.38 6.78 10.77
C GLY A 15 2.75 7.22 10.28
N ILE A 16 3.00 7.11 8.98
CA ILE A 16 4.26 7.53 8.36
C ILE A 16 4.15 8.99 7.94
N GLU A 17 5.09 9.80 8.39
CA GLU A 17 5.18 11.20 7.96
C GLU A 17 5.92 11.27 6.62
N ILE A 18 5.29 11.94 5.67
CA ILE A 18 5.83 12.11 4.33
C ILE A 18 6.45 13.49 4.22
N ALA A 19 7.73 13.56 3.80
CA ALA A 19 8.41 14.83 3.58
C ALA A 19 8.07 15.41 2.21
N THR A 20 8.44 14.70 1.14
CA THR A 20 8.22 15.16 -0.24
C THR A 20 7.98 13.98 -1.16
N TRP A 21 7.23 14.24 -2.23
CA TRP A 21 7.15 13.29 -3.33
C TRP A 21 8.47 13.29 -4.10
N SER A 22 9.06 12.13 -4.28
CA SER A 22 10.29 12.00 -5.05
C SER A 22 9.96 11.79 -6.53
N ASN A 23 10.61 12.54 -7.39
CA ASN A 23 10.44 12.42 -8.84
C ASN A 23 11.47 11.45 -9.47
N CYS A 24 12.09 10.58 -8.68
CA CYS A 24 12.95 9.54 -9.24
C CYS A 24 12.12 8.58 -10.10
N GLN A 25 12.79 7.75 -10.88
CA GLN A 25 12.12 6.87 -11.85
C GLN A 25 11.06 5.95 -11.23
N ALA A 26 11.28 5.51 -10.01
CA ALA A 26 10.34 4.65 -9.32
C ALA A 26 9.19 5.41 -8.66
N GLY A 27 9.30 6.73 -8.51
CA GLY A 27 8.35 7.51 -7.73
C GLY A 27 8.45 7.20 -6.25
N GLY A 28 7.48 7.65 -5.48
CA GLY A 28 7.43 7.39 -4.05
C GLY A 28 7.72 8.61 -3.21
N PHE A 29 7.82 8.41 -1.91
CA PHE A 29 8.02 9.50 -0.96
C PHE A 29 9.29 9.34 -0.16
N GLN A 30 9.88 10.49 0.23
CA GLN A 30 10.86 10.48 1.30
C GLN A 30 10.12 10.62 2.62
N THR A 31 10.55 9.84 3.61
CA THR A 31 9.99 9.88 4.96
C THR A 31 10.96 10.61 5.87
N HIS A 32 10.49 10.98 7.05
CA HIS A 32 11.32 11.63 8.07
C HIS A 32 12.05 10.62 8.98
N GLU A 33 12.02 9.34 8.64
CA GLU A 33 12.72 8.34 9.45
C GLU A 33 14.23 8.44 9.26
N GLY A 34 14.96 8.61 10.37
CA GLY A 34 16.40 8.69 10.36
C GLY A 34 16.95 10.03 9.89
N ALA A 35 18.26 10.19 9.94
CA ALA A 35 18.95 11.47 9.67
C ALA A 35 18.91 11.87 8.20
N ARG A 36 18.64 10.96 7.30
CA ARG A 36 18.67 11.22 5.85
C ARG A 36 17.31 11.06 5.19
N GLY A 37 16.28 10.77 5.96
CA GLY A 37 15.00 10.33 5.40
C GLY A 37 15.15 9.00 4.68
N LYS A 38 14.08 8.27 4.59
CA LYS A 38 14.06 6.99 3.91
C LYS A 38 13.11 7.09 2.72
N PHE A 39 13.53 6.58 1.58
CA PHE A 39 12.65 6.46 0.43
C PHE A 39 11.62 5.35 0.68
N TRP A 40 10.36 5.64 0.37
CA TRP A 40 9.27 4.73 0.65
C TRP A 40 8.35 4.63 -0.55
N ASN A 41 8.23 3.44 -1.11
CA ASN A 41 7.31 3.18 -2.22
C ASN A 41 6.81 1.74 -2.20
N PRO A 42 5.74 1.46 -1.43
CA PRO A 42 5.22 0.10 -1.33
C PRO A 42 4.55 -0.42 -2.61
N LEU A 43 4.29 0.43 -3.61
CA LEU A 43 3.82 -0.04 -4.91
C LEU A 43 4.93 -0.66 -5.74
N ASP A 44 6.20 -0.36 -5.42
CA ASP A 44 7.36 -0.82 -6.19
C ASP A 44 8.30 -1.69 -5.36
N ASP A 45 8.25 -1.62 -4.05
CA ASP A 45 9.13 -2.37 -3.15
C ASP A 45 8.35 -3.36 -2.29
N ASP A 46 8.69 -4.65 -2.42
CA ASP A 46 8.02 -5.73 -1.69
C ASP A 46 8.17 -5.57 -0.18
N GLY A 47 9.36 -5.15 0.27
CA GLY A 47 9.62 -4.95 1.70
C GLY A 47 8.75 -3.86 2.29
N ASP A 48 8.61 -2.73 1.58
CA ASP A 48 7.74 -1.64 2.04
C ASP A 48 6.28 -2.09 2.10
N ALA A 49 5.83 -2.85 1.11
CA ALA A 49 4.47 -3.38 1.10
C ALA A 49 4.24 -4.37 2.26
N MET A 50 5.19 -5.27 2.47
CA MET A 50 5.07 -6.25 3.55
C MET A 50 5.04 -5.58 4.92
N ARG A 51 5.82 -4.52 5.13
CA ARG A 51 5.80 -3.76 6.38
C ARG A 51 4.45 -3.13 6.65
N ILE A 52 3.74 -2.67 5.59
CA ILE A 52 2.37 -2.18 5.73
C ILE A 52 1.45 -3.30 6.23
N ALA A 53 1.50 -4.45 5.57
CA ALA A 53 0.63 -5.58 5.92
C ALA A 53 0.86 -6.02 7.37
N VAL A 54 2.11 -6.09 7.80
CA VAL A 54 2.46 -6.46 9.18
C VAL A 54 1.98 -5.40 10.16
N LYS A 55 2.23 -4.13 9.88
CA LYS A 55 1.86 -3.03 10.78
C LYS A 55 0.35 -2.95 10.97
N LEU A 56 -0.41 -3.15 9.91
CA LEU A 56 -1.87 -3.02 9.94
C LEU A 56 -2.58 -4.35 10.18
N HIS A 57 -1.83 -5.42 10.41
CA HIS A 57 -2.37 -6.77 10.68
C HIS A 57 -3.32 -7.23 9.59
N MET A 58 -2.93 -7.03 8.33
CA MET A 58 -3.73 -7.45 7.19
C MET A 58 -3.65 -8.97 6.98
N SER A 59 -4.74 -9.56 6.49
CA SER A 59 -4.68 -10.88 5.92
C SER A 59 -4.43 -10.73 4.40
N VAL A 60 -3.52 -11.52 3.86
CA VAL A 60 -3.14 -11.44 2.45
C VAL A 60 -3.28 -12.83 1.85
N ASP A 61 -4.29 -13.01 1.00
CA ASP A 61 -4.57 -14.27 0.33
C ASP A 61 -4.16 -14.18 -1.14
N MET A 62 -3.18 -14.96 -1.52
CA MET A 62 -2.64 -14.96 -2.87
C MET A 62 -3.23 -16.12 -3.67
N PHE A 63 -3.62 -15.84 -4.90
CA PHE A 63 -4.10 -16.88 -5.82
C PHE A 63 -3.63 -16.54 -7.24
N VAL A 64 -3.77 -17.48 -8.14
CA VAL A 64 -3.33 -17.27 -9.52
C VAL A 64 -4.09 -16.11 -10.13
N GLY A 65 -3.36 -15.09 -10.58
CA GLY A 65 -3.95 -13.90 -11.20
C GLY A 65 -4.57 -12.89 -10.25
N GLY A 66 -4.36 -13.03 -8.94
CA GLY A 66 -4.97 -12.09 -8.01
C GLY A 66 -4.50 -12.19 -6.58
N CYS A 67 -5.00 -11.28 -5.77
CA CYS A 67 -4.72 -11.22 -4.35
C CYS A 67 -5.88 -10.53 -3.63
N GLU A 68 -6.30 -11.08 -2.50
CA GLU A 68 -7.29 -10.45 -1.63
C GLU A 68 -6.59 -9.98 -0.36
N ALA A 69 -6.74 -8.70 -0.04
CA ALA A 69 -6.24 -8.14 1.21
C ALA A 69 -7.41 -7.86 2.15
N GLY A 70 -7.38 -8.47 3.31
CA GLY A 70 -8.36 -8.24 4.36
C GLY A 70 -7.80 -7.29 5.42
N TYR A 71 -8.64 -6.40 5.91
CA TYR A 71 -8.22 -5.40 6.90
C TYR A 71 -9.35 -5.07 7.85
N ASP A 72 -9.00 -4.61 9.06
CA ASP A 72 -9.98 -4.08 10.00
C ASP A 72 -10.13 -2.58 9.73
N ASP A 73 -11.36 -2.13 9.50
CA ASP A 73 -11.58 -0.70 9.34
C ASP A 73 -11.58 0.01 10.70
N MET A 74 -11.46 1.33 10.66
CA MET A 74 -11.34 2.13 11.87
C MET A 74 -12.65 2.24 12.66
N ASN A 75 -13.73 1.70 12.11
CA ASN A 75 -15.05 1.73 12.75
C ASN A 75 -15.46 0.38 13.33
N GLY A 76 -14.52 -0.55 13.42
CA GLY A 76 -14.77 -1.86 14.01
C GLY A 76 -15.30 -2.91 13.06
N GLY A 77 -15.38 -2.60 11.78
CA GLY A 77 -15.77 -3.56 10.74
C GLY A 77 -14.56 -4.22 10.09
N GLN A 78 -14.83 -5.09 9.15
CA GLN A 78 -13.79 -5.72 8.33
C GLN A 78 -14.01 -5.37 6.88
N GLY A 79 -12.92 -5.06 6.17
CA GLY A 79 -12.95 -4.82 4.75
C GLY A 79 -12.12 -5.84 4.02
N TYR A 80 -12.48 -6.07 2.76
CA TYR A 80 -11.73 -6.93 1.86
C TYR A 80 -11.57 -6.22 0.54
N LEU A 81 -10.40 -6.33 -0.05
CA LEU A 81 -10.12 -5.73 -1.34
C LEU A 81 -9.45 -6.76 -2.22
N THR A 82 -10.00 -6.98 -3.41
CA THR A 82 -9.45 -7.91 -4.37
C THR A 82 -8.74 -7.14 -5.49
N GLN A 83 -7.53 -7.54 -5.80
CA GLN A 83 -6.75 -7.00 -6.90
C GLN A 83 -6.48 -8.11 -7.91
N ASP A 84 -6.81 -7.88 -9.17
CA ASP A 84 -6.46 -8.77 -10.26
C ASP A 84 -5.16 -8.33 -10.95
N ASP A 85 -4.76 -9.06 -12.00
CA ASP A 85 -3.54 -8.79 -12.75
C ASP A 85 -3.73 -7.77 -13.88
N GLY A 86 -4.82 -7.02 -13.84
CA GLY A 86 -5.12 -5.97 -14.79
C GLY A 86 -5.88 -6.45 -16.02
N PRO A 87 -6.37 -5.52 -16.87
CA PRO A 87 -7.20 -5.85 -18.03
C PRO A 87 -6.50 -6.76 -19.04
N SER A 88 -5.18 -6.66 -19.15
CA SER A 88 -4.37 -7.46 -20.09
C SER A 88 -3.68 -8.64 -19.42
N GLY A 89 -3.84 -8.82 -18.10
CA GLY A 89 -3.15 -9.86 -17.37
C GLY A 89 -1.64 -9.66 -17.29
N ASP A 90 -1.16 -8.43 -17.45
CA ASP A 90 0.28 -8.12 -17.57
C ASP A 90 0.97 -7.84 -16.24
N MET A 91 0.21 -7.63 -15.17
CA MET A 91 0.81 -7.36 -13.87
C MET A 91 1.47 -8.63 -13.32
N SER A 92 2.70 -8.51 -12.85
CA SER A 92 3.36 -9.62 -12.18
C SER A 92 2.64 -9.95 -10.87
N ASP A 93 2.84 -11.16 -10.38
CA ASP A 93 2.25 -11.58 -9.09
C ASP A 93 2.71 -10.67 -7.95
N TYR A 94 3.95 -10.20 -7.99
CA TYR A 94 4.49 -9.28 -7.00
C TYR A 94 3.76 -7.94 -7.03
N GLU A 95 3.53 -7.38 -8.21
CA GLU A 95 2.79 -6.13 -8.37
C GLU A 95 1.35 -6.26 -7.88
N VAL A 96 0.70 -7.38 -8.17
CA VAL A 96 -0.67 -7.65 -7.75
C VAL A 96 -0.75 -7.62 -6.22
N VAL A 97 0.17 -8.30 -5.54
CA VAL A 97 0.18 -8.35 -4.08
C VAL A 97 0.49 -6.97 -3.48
N ARG A 98 1.51 -6.28 -4.00
CA ARG A 98 1.85 -4.93 -3.52
C ARG A 98 0.67 -3.97 -3.67
N ARG A 99 0.01 -3.98 -4.82
CA ARG A 99 -1.12 -3.08 -5.07
C ARG A 99 -2.31 -3.41 -4.19
N ALA A 100 -2.59 -4.70 -3.95
CA ALA A 100 -3.66 -5.10 -3.04
C ALA A 100 -3.42 -4.54 -1.63
N ILE A 101 -2.21 -4.70 -1.12
CA ILE A 101 -1.84 -4.21 0.21
C ILE A 101 -1.97 -2.68 0.29
N VAL A 102 -1.43 -1.97 -0.69
CA VAL A 102 -1.48 -0.50 -0.70
C VAL A 102 -2.91 0.02 -0.81
N ARG A 103 -3.73 -0.58 -1.68
CA ARG A 103 -5.13 -0.18 -1.83
C ARG A 103 -5.92 -0.41 -0.55
N ALA A 104 -5.70 -1.54 0.12
CA ALA A 104 -6.36 -1.82 1.39
C ALA A 104 -5.94 -0.80 2.47
N ALA A 105 -4.64 -0.50 2.54
CA ALA A 105 -4.14 0.52 3.47
C ALA A 105 -4.73 1.89 3.15
N ALA A 106 -4.86 2.24 1.87
CA ALA A 106 -5.45 3.50 1.45
C ALA A 106 -6.92 3.61 1.89
N GLU A 107 -7.68 2.52 1.80
CA GLU A 107 -9.07 2.52 2.30
C GLU A 107 -9.11 2.75 3.81
N MET A 108 -8.20 2.14 4.56
CA MET A 108 -8.10 2.43 6.00
C MET A 108 -7.76 3.90 6.25
N GLY A 109 -6.82 4.46 5.48
CA GLY A 109 -6.44 5.87 5.61
C GLY A 109 -7.58 6.83 5.28
N ARG A 110 -8.42 6.49 4.31
CA ARG A 110 -9.61 7.31 3.98
C ARG A 110 -10.61 7.38 5.12
N SER A 111 -10.72 6.31 5.90
CA SER A 111 -11.65 6.24 7.03
C SER A 111 -11.13 6.98 8.26
N MET A 112 -9.87 7.35 8.30
CA MET A 112 -9.27 8.05 9.43
C MET A 112 -9.60 9.54 9.38
N LYS A 113 -9.86 10.11 10.53
CA LYS A 113 -10.11 11.54 10.65
C LYS A 113 -8.85 12.35 10.89
#